data_01c5ac177fe018b17471685a22add18f
#
_entry.id   01c5ac177fe018b17471685a22add18f
#
_cell.length_a   1.000
_cell.length_b   1.000
_cell.length_c   1.000
_cell.angle_alpha   90.00
_cell.angle_beta   90.00
_cell.angle_gamma   90.00
#
_symmetry.space_group_name_H-M   'P 1'
#
loop_
_entity.id
_entity.type
_entity.pdbx_description
1 polymer ?
#
loop_
_entity_poly.entity_id
_entity_poly.type
_entity_poly.pdbx_seq_one_letter_code
_entity_poly.pdbx_strand_id
1 'polypeptide(L)'
;HNYDTMSFTHQGATWIGDGFANKDHFDDEIRNAIKEHMDYCKAYEERTGRKVWISEWGVYQGIADKEDISAYVDYFSNVCKELEIAYCYWEFCSGYGIYDLTAGTFKDFVINYFH
;
A
#
# COMPACT_ATOMS: atom_id res chain seq x y z
N HIS A 1 3.04 -6.42 1.50
CA HIS A 1 3.71 -5.88 0.31
C HIS A 1 3.56 -6.84 -0.86
N ASN A 2 3.17 -6.34 -1.99
CA ASN A 2 3.12 -7.13 -3.22
C ASN A 2 4.48 -7.03 -3.93
N TYR A 3 5.32 -8.02 -3.74
CA TYR A 3 6.69 -8.04 -4.25
C TYR A 3 6.78 -8.12 -5.78
N ASP A 4 5.74 -8.62 -6.44
CA ASP A 4 5.79 -8.85 -7.88
C ASP A 4 5.45 -7.62 -8.73
N THR A 5 4.87 -6.59 -8.12
CA THR A 5 4.28 -5.49 -8.89
C THR A 5 4.71 -4.09 -8.47
N MET A 6 5.39 -3.89 -7.32
CA MET A 6 5.66 -2.56 -6.80
C MET A 6 7.06 -2.41 -6.20
N SER A 7 8.04 -2.01 -7.00
CA SER A 7 9.41 -1.76 -6.53
C SER A 7 9.49 -0.65 -5.48
N PHE A 8 8.70 0.39 -5.60
CA PHE A 8 8.69 1.52 -4.68
C PHE A 8 8.11 1.22 -3.28
N THR A 9 7.48 0.07 -3.08
CA THR A 9 7.02 -0.35 -1.74
C THR A 9 8.13 -0.96 -0.88
N HIS A 10 9.33 -1.16 -1.43
CA HIS A 10 10.44 -1.85 -0.77
C HIS A 10 11.66 -0.94 -0.62
N GLN A 11 11.78 -0.34 0.52
CA GLN A 11 12.90 0.56 0.83
C GLN A 11 14.25 -0.17 0.79
N GLY A 12 15.10 0.19 -0.19
CA GLY A 12 16.48 -0.25 -0.28
C GLY A 12 16.70 -1.76 -0.43
N ALA A 13 15.68 -2.50 -0.82
CA ALA A 13 15.81 -3.94 -1.03
C ALA A 13 16.61 -4.24 -2.31
N THR A 14 17.86 -4.63 -2.13
CA THR A 14 18.77 -4.99 -3.23
C THR A 14 18.45 -6.34 -3.88
N TRP A 15 17.59 -7.12 -3.25
CA TRP A 15 17.13 -8.43 -3.74
C TRP A 15 15.89 -8.36 -4.63
N ILE A 16 15.32 -7.18 -4.80
CA ILE A 16 14.26 -6.95 -5.79
C ILE A 16 14.90 -7.11 -7.16
N GLY A 17 14.60 -8.22 -7.81
CA GLY A 17 15.19 -8.57 -9.10
C GLY A 17 14.73 -7.67 -10.24
N ASP A 18 15.31 -7.83 -11.41
CA ASP A 18 15.10 -7.03 -12.61
C ASP A 18 13.63 -6.93 -13.06
N GLY A 19 12.79 -7.89 -12.70
CA GLY A 19 11.36 -7.88 -13.02
C GLY A 19 10.56 -6.79 -12.31
N PHE A 20 11.09 -6.21 -11.25
CA PHE A 20 10.45 -5.15 -10.46
C PHE A 20 10.92 -3.74 -10.87
N ALA A 21 12.07 -3.64 -11.49
CA ALA A 21 12.71 -2.38 -11.83
C ALA A 21 11.91 -1.52 -12.82
N ASN A 22 10.88 -2.05 -13.43
CA ASN A 22 10.12 -1.38 -14.49
C ASN A 22 8.73 -0.91 -14.04
N LYS A 23 8.37 -1.04 -12.76
CA LYS A 23 7.10 -0.55 -12.23
C LYS A 23 7.29 0.74 -11.47
N ASP A 24 7.63 1.80 -12.21
CA ASP A 24 7.88 3.13 -11.66
C ASP A 24 6.58 3.87 -11.34
N HIS A 25 5.44 3.41 -11.88
CA HIS A 25 4.14 4.05 -11.76
C HIS A 25 3.07 3.10 -11.25
N PHE A 26 2.07 3.65 -10.57
CA PHE A 26 0.89 2.94 -10.12
C PHE A 26 -0.11 2.77 -11.26
N ASP A 27 -0.10 1.63 -11.90
CA ASP A 27 -0.89 1.29 -13.08
C ASP A 27 -2.03 0.28 -12.82
N ASP A 28 -2.77 -0.08 -13.86
CA ASP A 28 -3.89 -1.02 -13.76
C ASP A 28 -3.43 -2.45 -13.48
N GLU A 29 -2.22 -2.83 -13.84
CA GLU A 29 -1.68 -4.15 -13.49
C GLU A 29 -1.49 -4.26 -11.98
N ILE A 30 -0.96 -3.21 -11.33
CA ILE A 30 -0.81 -3.15 -9.88
C ILE A 30 -2.19 -3.14 -9.19
N ARG A 31 -3.15 -2.37 -9.71
CA ARG A 31 -4.53 -2.36 -9.19
C ARG A 31 -5.16 -3.75 -9.22
N ASN A 32 -5.03 -4.44 -10.35
CA ASN A 32 -5.57 -5.79 -10.51
C ASN A 32 -4.92 -6.78 -9.55
N ALA A 33 -3.60 -6.71 -9.38
CA ALA A 33 -2.87 -7.57 -8.45
C ALA A 33 -3.30 -7.33 -6.99
N ILE A 34 -3.47 -6.06 -6.58
CA ILE A 34 -3.98 -5.73 -5.25
C ILE A 34 -5.38 -6.31 -5.06
N LYS A 35 -6.26 -6.10 -6.02
CA LYS A 35 -7.62 -6.60 -5.94
C LYS A 35 -7.66 -8.12 -5.83
N GLU A 36 -6.91 -8.83 -6.65
CA GLU A 36 -6.82 -10.29 -6.61
C GLU A 36 -6.37 -10.79 -5.22
N HIS A 37 -5.36 -10.16 -4.62
CA HIS A 37 -4.90 -10.52 -3.28
C HIS A 37 -5.96 -10.25 -2.20
N MET A 38 -6.70 -9.15 -2.31
CA MET A 38 -7.76 -8.84 -1.35
C MET A 38 -8.97 -9.76 -1.53
N ASP A 39 -9.34 -10.11 -2.75
CA ASP A 39 -10.37 -11.10 -3.04
C ASP A 39 -9.98 -12.48 -2.46
N TYR A 40 -8.70 -12.85 -2.54
CA TYR A 40 -8.19 -14.07 -1.91
C TYR A 40 -8.32 -14.04 -0.38
N CYS A 41 -8.00 -12.91 0.25
CA CYS A 41 -8.20 -12.70 1.69
C CYS A 41 -9.68 -12.85 2.07
N LYS A 42 -10.57 -12.28 1.27
CA LYS A 42 -12.02 -12.37 1.50
C LYS A 42 -12.55 -13.80 1.36
N ALA A 43 -12.11 -14.51 0.33
CA ALA A 43 -12.45 -15.92 0.15
C ALA A 43 -11.95 -16.80 1.32
N TYR A 44 -10.81 -16.46 1.92
CA TYR A 44 -10.33 -17.12 3.13
C TYR A 44 -11.27 -16.87 4.32
N GLU A 45 -11.70 -15.62 4.56
CA GLU A 45 -12.66 -15.28 5.62
C GLU A 45 -13.96 -16.07 5.46
N GLU A 46 -14.52 -16.09 4.25
CA GLU A 46 -15.76 -16.80 3.95
C GLU A 46 -15.65 -18.31 4.21
N ARG A 47 -14.55 -18.90 3.79
CA ARG A 47 -14.30 -20.34 3.96
C ARG A 47 -14.05 -20.76 5.41
N THR A 48 -13.42 -19.90 6.20
CA THR A 48 -12.94 -20.27 7.54
C THR A 48 -13.72 -19.64 8.68
N GLY A 49 -14.49 -18.60 8.42
CA GLY A 49 -15.13 -17.77 9.44
C GLY A 49 -14.15 -16.90 10.25
N ARG A 50 -12.86 -16.85 9.86
CA ARG A 50 -11.82 -16.10 10.55
C ARG A 50 -11.57 -14.79 9.82
N LYS A 51 -11.46 -13.68 10.56
CA LYS A 51 -11.14 -12.38 9.99
C LYS A 51 -9.66 -12.29 9.59
N VAL A 52 -9.42 -11.65 8.45
CA VAL A 52 -8.09 -11.25 7.99
C VAL A 52 -7.79 -9.83 8.45
N TRP A 53 -6.56 -9.57 8.78
CA TRP A 53 -6.04 -8.26 9.11
C TRP A 53 -4.72 -8.03 8.36
N ILE A 54 -4.64 -6.94 7.63
CA ILE A 54 -3.41 -6.50 6.98
C ILE A 54 -2.60 -5.73 8.01
N SER A 55 -1.62 -6.39 8.62
CA SER A 55 -0.83 -5.83 9.71
C SER A 55 0.14 -4.72 9.25
N GLU A 56 0.60 -4.79 8.01
CA GLU A 56 1.53 -3.82 7.42
C GLU A 56 1.25 -3.63 5.93
N TRP A 57 1.14 -2.39 5.52
CA TRP A 57 1.22 -1.98 4.12
C TRP A 57 1.65 -0.51 4.07
N GLY A 58 2.28 -0.11 2.97
CA GLY A 58 2.74 1.26 2.84
C GLY A 58 3.51 1.47 1.55
N VAL A 59 3.96 2.69 1.31
CA VAL A 59 4.75 3.06 0.14
C VAL A 59 5.99 3.83 0.56
N TYR A 60 7.14 3.46 -0.01
CA TYR A 60 8.38 4.20 0.17
C TYR A 60 8.35 5.49 -0.66
N GLN A 61 8.45 6.62 0.03
CA GLN A 61 8.24 7.93 -0.58
C GLN A 61 9.51 8.54 -1.17
N GLY A 62 10.65 7.86 -1.05
CA GLY A 62 11.93 8.37 -1.56
C GLY A 62 12.11 8.28 -3.08
N ILE A 63 11.30 7.46 -3.75
CA ILE A 63 11.43 7.20 -5.21
C ILE A 63 10.13 7.44 -5.98
N ALA A 64 8.97 7.18 -5.38
CA ALA A 64 7.69 7.28 -6.06
C ALA A 64 7.23 8.73 -6.23
N ASP A 65 6.59 9.02 -7.35
CA ASP A 65 5.93 10.29 -7.58
C ASP A 65 4.75 10.48 -6.61
N LYS A 66 4.50 11.72 -6.20
CA LYS A 66 3.43 12.04 -5.23
C LYS A 66 2.05 11.60 -5.73
N GLU A 67 1.82 11.68 -7.03
CA GLU A 67 0.57 11.26 -7.67
C GLU A 67 0.38 9.74 -7.56
N ASP A 68 1.43 8.97 -7.80
CA ASP A 68 1.42 7.50 -7.64
C ASP A 68 1.25 7.09 -6.18
N ILE A 69 1.90 7.77 -5.24
CA ILE A 69 1.72 7.55 -3.81
C ILE A 69 0.26 7.75 -3.42
N SER A 70 -0.33 8.88 -3.82
CA SER A 70 -1.72 9.20 -3.51
C SER A 70 -2.68 8.19 -4.14
N ALA A 71 -2.48 7.86 -5.41
CA ALA A 71 -3.32 6.89 -6.13
C ALA A 71 -3.25 5.48 -5.53
N TYR A 72 -2.05 5.04 -5.13
CA TYR A 72 -1.85 3.75 -4.47
C TYR A 72 -2.53 3.70 -3.09
N VAL A 73 -2.30 4.70 -2.26
CA VAL A 73 -2.87 4.76 -0.91
C VAL A 73 -4.40 4.83 -0.96
N ASP A 74 -4.94 5.63 -1.86
CA ASP A 74 -6.38 5.74 -2.10
C ASP A 74 -6.99 4.39 -2.54
N TYR A 75 -6.43 3.80 -3.57
CA TYR A 75 -6.93 2.55 -4.11
C TYR A 75 -6.92 1.42 -3.07
N PHE A 76 -5.76 1.22 -2.41
CA PHE A 76 -5.60 0.16 -1.41
C PHE A 76 -6.58 0.32 -0.25
N SER A 77 -6.67 1.52 0.32
CA SER A 77 -7.56 1.78 1.44
C SER A 77 -9.03 1.61 1.06
N ASN A 78 -9.43 2.02 -0.15
CA ASN A 78 -10.81 1.84 -0.62
C ASN A 78 -11.15 0.37 -0.83
N VAL A 79 -10.27 -0.43 -1.44
CA VAL A 79 -10.48 -1.88 -1.59
C VAL A 79 -10.62 -2.54 -0.22
N CYS A 80 -9.79 -2.19 0.76
CA CYS A 80 -9.93 -2.72 2.11
C CYS A 80 -11.26 -2.34 2.77
N LYS A 81 -11.70 -1.09 2.61
CA LYS A 81 -13.01 -0.62 3.13
C LYS A 81 -14.17 -1.35 2.47
N GLU A 82 -14.17 -1.47 1.15
CA GLU A 82 -15.21 -2.17 0.39
C GLU A 82 -15.35 -3.65 0.80
N LEU A 83 -14.25 -4.31 1.08
CA LEU A 83 -14.20 -5.71 1.49
C LEU A 83 -14.30 -5.91 3.01
N GLU A 84 -14.38 -4.82 3.78
CA GLU A 84 -14.38 -4.85 5.25
C GLU A 84 -13.15 -5.57 5.86
N ILE A 85 -11.99 -5.40 5.23
CA ILE A 85 -10.71 -5.93 5.70
C ILE A 85 -10.01 -4.86 6.55
N ALA A 86 -9.70 -5.19 7.80
CA ALA A 86 -8.94 -4.30 8.68
C ALA A 86 -7.48 -4.16 8.20
N TYR A 87 -6.92 -2.97 8.33
CA TYR A 87 -5.55 -2.69 7.91
C TYR A 87 -4.85 -1.67 8.80
N CYS A 88 -3.49 -1.76 8.84
CA CYS A 88 -2.62 -0.76 9.46
C CYS A 88 -1.59 -0.26 8.46
N TYR A 89 -1.46 1.05 8.31
CA TYR A 89 -0.43 1.65 7.47
C TYR A 89 0.94 1.57 8.16
N TRP A 90 1.95 1.16 7.43
CA TRP A 90 3.34 1.24 7.83
C TRP A 90 4.01 2.41 7.12
N GLU A 91 4.37 3.52 7.76
CA GLU A 91 4.47 3.71 9.19
C GLU A 91 4.18 5.19 9.57
N PHE A 92 4.58 5.62 10.80
CA PHE A 92 4.20 6.95 11.26
C PHE A 92 5.09 8.08 10.70
N CYS A 93 6.43 8.01 10.81
CA CYS A 93 7.27 9.19 10.58
C CYS A 93 8.66 8.97 9.95
N SER A 94 8.92 7.86 9.26
CA SER A 94 10.17 7.67 8.50
C SER A 94 9.95 7.66 6.98
N GLY A 95 10.70 6.87 6.24
CA GLY A 95 10.63 6.84 4.76
C GLY A 95 9.30 6.40 4.17
N TYR A 96 8.47 5.69 4.93
CA TYR A 96 7.09 5.35 4.61
C TYR A 96 6.08 6.24 5.32
N GLY A 97 6.56 7.15 6.15
CA GLY A 97 5.79 7.85 7.16
C GLY A 97 4.64 8.70 6.65
N ILE A 98 3.55 8.72 7.42
CA ILE A 98 2.37 9.56 7.19
C ILE A 98 2.47 10.93 7.85
N TYR A 99 3.46 11.14 8.72
CA TYR A 99 3.65 12.37 9.48
C TYR A 99 5.03 12.97 9.23
N ASP A 100 5.07 14.27 8.98
CA ASP A 100 6.33 15.03 8.85
C ASP A 100 6.70 15.66 10.20
N LEU A 101 7.75 15.11 10.80
CA LEU A 101 8.25 15.59 12.10
C LEU A 101 8.79 17.03 12.04
N THR A 102 9.30 17.46 10.88
CA THR A 102 9.87 18.81 10.71
C THR A 102 8.75 19.84 10.56
N ALA A 103 7.76 19.52 9.74
CA ALA A 103 6.60 20.39 9.53
C ALA A 103 5.58 20.31 10.69
N GLY A 104 5.60 19.23 11.48
CA GLY A 104 4.63 19.00 12.54
C GLY A 104 3.20 18.70 12.05
N THR A 105 3.08 18.13 10.84
CA THR A 105 1.78 17.88 10.17
C THR A 105 1.73 16.51 9.55
N PHE A 106 0.50 16.01 9.34
CA PHE A 106 0.29 14.87 8.44
C PHE A 106 0.61 15.27 7.00
N LYS A 107 1.11 14.31 6.23
CA LYS A 107 1.37 14.48 4.80
C LYS A 107 0.05 14.53 4.02
N ASP A 108 0.00 15.28 2.93
CA ASP A 108 -1.23 15.58 2.20
C ASP A 108 -2.00 14.34 1.72
N PHE A 109 -1.30 13.29 1.32
CA PHE A 109 -1.95 12.06 0.86
C PHE A 109 -2.70 11.29 1.95
N VAL A 110 -2.48 11.64 3.22
CA VAL A 110 -3.11 10.97 4.38
C VAL A 110 -4.45 11.60 4.74
N ILE A 111 -4.59 12.91 4.52
CA ILE A 111 -5.72 13.70 5.02
C ILE A 111 -7.07 13.19 4.50
N ASN A 112 -7.07 12.61 3.30
CA ASN A 112 -8.29 12.13 2.65
C ASN A 112 -8.64 10.66 2.94
N TYR A 113 -7.72 9.86 3.50
CA TYR A 113 -7.84 8.39 3.48
C TYR A 113 -7.98 7.73 4.84
N PHE A 114 -7.62 8.42 5.90
CA PHE A 114 -7.64 7.88 7.26
C PHE A 114 -8.71 8.50 8.18
N HIS A 115 -9.72 9.09 7.58
CA HIS A 115 -10.89 9.64 8.28
C HIS A 115 -12.05 8.65 8.33
#